data_b3a8e97e4a7eddc503fc4e49d8904d35
#
_entry.id   b3a8e97e4a7eddc503fc4e49d8904d35
#
_cell.length_a   1.000
_cell.length_b   1.000
_cell.length_c   1.000
_cell.angle_alpha   90.00
_cell.angle_beta   90.00
_cell.angle_gamma   90.00
#
_symmetry.space_group_name_H-M   'P 1'
#
loop_
_entity.id
_entity.type
_entity.pdbx_description
1 polymer ?
#
loop_
_entity_poly.entity_id
_entity_poly.type
_entity_poly.pdbx_seq_one_letter_code
_entity_poly.pdbx_strand_id
1 'polypeptide(L)'
;MSREAPPLLEYLEKHDISLKSLIHSALEMYVPHPGVENEEKASGMLREEFLDVLKDVNVSTLIVAAFRAQEDAEKGLIPGLTKERFLGKPGLVADELIGIAIATYIGGSRGMFEFVRFDQAKPGILKKLPPLTNDAIGALVAGVSSNVYTQAIKKAGIKP
;
A
#
# COMPACT_ATOMS: atom_id res chain seq x y z
N MET A 1 18.12 -4.02 21.79
CA MET A 1 18.56 -4.06 20.37
C MET A 1 17.63 -3.18 19.58
N SER A 2 18.10 -2.08 19.02
CA SER A 2 17.30 -1.32 18.03
C SER A 2 17.07 -2.23 16.84
N ARG A 3 15.83 -2.59 16.54
CA ARG A 3 15.51 -3.27 15.28
C ARG A 3 15.86 -2.28 14.17
N GLU A 4 16.85 -2.63 13.38
CA GLU A 4 17.20 -1.89 12.18
C GLU A 4 15.96 -1.71 11.31
N ALA A 5 15.75 -0.51 10.78
CA ALA A 5 14.59 -0.23 9.96
C ALA A 5 14.61 -1.13 8.71
N PRO A 6 13.45 -1.65 8.26
CA PRO A 6 13.41 -2.42 7.02
C PRO A 6 13.95 -1.59 5.84
N PRO A 7 14.77 -2.17 4.95
CA PRO A 7 15.36 -1.42 3.83
C PRO A 7 14.34 -0.71 2.93
N LEU A 8 13.18 -1.32 2.72
CA LEU A 8 12.12 -0.67 1.95
C LEU A 8 11.56 0.57 2.67
N LEU A 9 11.51 0.59 4.00
CA LEU A 9 11.08 1.77 4.73
C LEU A 9 12.03 2.94 4.51
N GLU A 10 13.35 2.70 4.55
CA GLU A 10 14.35 3.72 4.25
C GLU A 10 14.22 4.27 2.83
N TYR A 11 13.90 3.39 1.87
CA TYR A 11 13.62 3.80 0.49
C TYR A 11 12.38 4.71 0.41
N LEU A 12 11.29 4.33 1.07
CA LEU A 12 10.05 5.10 1.10
C LEU A 12 10.23 6.45 1.79
N GLU A 13 10.98 6.51 2.88
CA GLU A 13 11.27 7.75 3.60
C GLU A 13 12.03 8.76 2.73
N LYS A 14 12.90 8.32 1.83
CA LYS A 14 13.54 9.19 0.82
C LYS A 14 12.56 9.77 -0.20
N HIS A 15 11.35 9.22 -0.26
CA HIS A 15 10.25 9.72 -1.09
C HIS A 15 9.14 10.38 -0.24
N ASP A 16 9.48 10.83 0.96
CA ASP A 16 8.57 11.49 1.91
C ASP A 16 7.39 10.61 2.37
N ILE A 17 7.56 9.29 2.33
CA ILE A 17 6.58 8.31 2.80
C ILE A 17 7.10 7.62 4.06
N SER A 18 6.63 8.06 5.22
CA SER A 18 7.02 7.52 6.52
C SER A 18 6.09 6.37 6.96
N LEU A 19 6.58 5.53 7.87
CA LEU A 19 5.74 4.51 8.53
C LEU A 19 4.50 5.14 9.18
N LYS A 20 4.66 6.32 9.79
CA LYS A 20 3.56 7.07 10.39
C LYS A 20 2.49 7.45 9.36
N SER A 21 2.90 7.90 8.16
CA SER A 21 1.97 8.27 7.09
C SER A 21 1.24 7.05 6.53
N LEU A 22 1.90 5.90 6.44
CA LEU A 22 1.28 4.63 6.02
C LEU A 22 0.21 4.18 7.04
N ILE A 23 0.55 4.17 8.33
CA ILE A 23 -0.39 3.82 9.39
C ILE A 23 -1.58 4.79 9.41
N HIS A 24 -1.33 6.09 9.29
CA HIS A 24 -2.39 7.10 9.25
C HIS A 24 -3.35 6.85 8.07
N SER A 25 -2.83 6.56 6.89
CA SER A 25 -3.65 6.23 5.71
C SER A 25 -4.54 5.00 5.95
N ALA A 26 -4.00 3.98 6.63
CA ALA A 26 -4.80 2.80 7.00
C ALA A 26 -5.89 3.14 8.02
N LEU A 27 -5.58 3.98 9.02
CA LEU A 27 -6.51 4.36 10.07
C LEU A 27 -7.67 5.24 9.57
N GLU A 28 -7.49 6.01 8.51
CA GLU A 28 -8.60 6.75 7.90
C GLU A 28 -9.70 5.81 7.33
N MET A 29 -9.37 4.56 7.06
CA MET A 29 -10.29 3.52 6.59
C MET A 29 -10.69 2.53 7.69
N TYR A 30 -10.29 2.81 8.94
CA TYR A 30 -10.54 1.93 10.08
C TYR A 30 -12.04 1.77 10.35
N VAL A 31 -12.42 0.52 10.57
CA VAL A 31 -13.75 0.14 11.07
C VAL A 31 -13.55 -0.83 12.23
N PRO A 32 -14.21 -0.62 13.38
CA PRO A 32 -14.11 -1.53 14.51
C PRO A 32 -14.49 -2.98 14.12
N HIS A 33 -13.66 -3.92 14.54
CA HIS A 33 -13.87 -5.35 14.32
C HIS A 33 -13.55 -6.12 15.61
N PRO A 34 -14.09 -7.32 15.78
CA PRO A 34 -13.64 -8.21 16.84
C PRO A 34 -12.13 -8.43 16.78
N GLY A 35 -11.44 -8.18 17.89
CA GLY A 35 -9.98 -8.23 17.98
C GLY A 35 -9.26 -6.93 17.59
N VAL A 36 -9.96 -5.94 17.01
CA VAL A 36 -9.44 -4.59 16.69
C VAL A 36 -10.52 -3.55 17.04
N GLU A 37 -10.84 -3.44 18.31
CA GLU A 37 -12.01 -2.70 18.77
C GLU A 37 -11.82 -1.18 18.81
N ASN A 38 -10.58 -0.71 18.77
CA ASN A 38 -10.26 0.73 18.79
C ASN A 38 -9.03 1.05 17.92
N GLU A 39 -8.86 2.32 17.58
CA GLU A 39 -7.78 2.80 16.73
C GLU A 39 -6.39 2.60 17.34
N GLU A 40 -6.24 2.70 18.65
CA GLU A 40 -4.95 2.49 19.32
C GLU A 40 -4.45 1.07 19.08
N LYS A 41 -5.32 0.09 19.28
CA LYS A 41 -5.03 -1.32 19.01
C LYS A 41 -4.77 -1.57 17.54
N ALA A 42 -5.58 -0.97 16.67
CA ALA A 42 -5.38 -1.04 15.22
C ALA A 42 -4.02 -0.46 14.81
N SER A 43 -3.65 0.69 15.33
CA SER A 43 -2.36 1.33 15.08
C SER A 43 -1.18 0.44 15.46
N GLY A 44 -1.23 -0.20 16.62
CA GLY A 44 -0.20 -1.13 17.08
C GLY A 44 -0.07 -2.35 16.15
N MET A 45 -1.18 -2.96 15.78
CA MET A 45 -1.19 -4.11 14.87
C MET A 45 -0.73 -3.75 13.47
N LEU A 46 -1.17 -2.61 12.93
CA LEU A 46 -0.72 -2.08 11.64
C LEU A 46 0.77 -1.84 11.63
N ARG A 47 1.31 -1.25 12.70
CA ARG A 47 2.75 -1.01 12.82
C ARG A 47 3.57 -2.30 12.70
N GLU A 48 3.19 -3.33 13.44
CA GLU A 48 3.88 -4.63 13.40
C GLU A 48 3.78 -5.29 12.02
N GLU A 49 2.61 -5.30 11.42
CA GLU A 49 2.39 -5.86 10.09
C GLU A 49 3.15 -5.09 9.00
N PHE A 50 3.15 -3.75 9.02
CA PHE A 50 3.96 -2.96 8.11
C PHE A 50 5.45 -3.29 8.23
N LEU A 51 5.97 -3.31 9.45
CA LEU A 51 7.39 -3.62 9.68
C LEU A 51 7.78 -5.02 9.21
N ASP A 52 6.84 -5.95 9.19
CA ASP A 52 7.08 -7.30 8.69
C ASP A 52 7.01 -7.35 7.15
N VAL A 53 5.97 -6.81 6.56
CA VAL A 53 5.77 -6.76 5.09
C VAL A 53 6.89 -5.97 4.40
N LEU A 54 7.37 -4.89 5.01
CA LEU A 54 8.45 -4.06 4.46
C LEU A 54 9.83 -4.74 4.45
N LYS A 55 9.97 -5.93 5.02
CA LYS A 55 11.18 -6.77 4.89
C LYS A 55 11.15 -7.67 3.65
N ASP A 56 9.99 -7.87 3.05
CA ASP A 56 9.84 -8.78 1.92
C ASP A 56 10.46 -8.19 0.65
N VAL A 57 11.42 -8.92 0.08
CA VAL A 57 12.14 -8.47 -1.12
C VAL A 57 11.26 -8.43 -2.37
N ASN A 58 10.19 -9.24 -2.42
CA ASN A 58 9.26 -9.20 -3.54
C ASN A 58 8.38 -7.95 -3.46
N VAL A 59 7.92 -7.60 -2.26
CA VAL A 59 7.22 -6.32 -2.03
C VAL A 59 8.12 -5.15 -2.40
N SER A 60 9.37 -5.16 -1.93
CA SER A 60 10.36 -4.14 -2.30
C SER A 60 10.54 -4.02 -3.80
N THR A 61 10.70 -5.14 -4.49
CA THR A 61 10.90 -5.16 -5.95
C THR A 61 9.71 -4.58 -6.70
N LEU A 62 8.49 -4.98 -6.34
CA LEU A 62 7.27 -4.49 -6.98
C LEU A 62 7.06 -2.99 -6.75
N ILE A 63 7.28 -2.52 -5.52
CA ILE A 63 7.15 -1.09 -5.19
C ILE A 63 8.21 -0.26 -5.92
N VAL A 64 9.46 -0.68 -5.89
CA VAL A 64 10.54 0.02 -6.61
C VAL A 64 10.25 0.05 -8.11
N ALA A 65 9.75 -1.03 -8.70
CA ALA A 65 9.35 -1.06 -10.11
C ALA A 65 8.29 0.00 -10.42
N ALA A 66 7.27 0.17 -9.57
CA ALA A 66 6.25 1.19 -9.73
C ALA A 66 6.84 2.61 -9.63
N PHE A 67 7.73 2.87 -8.67
CA PHE A 67 8.38 4.17 -8.49
C PHE A 67 9.28 4.51 -9.68
N ARG A 68 10.05 3.54 -10.19
CA ARG A 68 10.89 3.73 -11.38
C ARG A 68 10.04 3.97 -12.63
N ALA A 69 8.95 3.22 -12.81
CA ALA A 69 8.02 3.44 -13.92
C ALA A 69 7.37 4.83 -13.84
N GLN A 70 7.03 5.32 -12.64
CA GLN A 70 6.53 6.67 -12.44
C GLN A 70 7.55 7.73 -12.90
N GLU A 71 8.80 7.62 -12.47
CA GLU A 71 9.86 8.54 -12.87
C GLU A 71 10.08 8.53 -14.38
N ASP A 72 10.10 7.36 -15.00
CA ASP A 72 10.28 7.21 -16.44
C ASP A 72 9.07 7.75 -17.24
N ALA A 73 7.86 7.58 -16.72
CA ALA A 73 6.66 8.14 -17.34
C ALA A 73 6.69 9.68 -17.32
N GLU A 74 7.09 10.28 -16.20
CA GLU A 74 7.24 11.73 -16.07
C GLU A 74 8.30 12.31 -17.01
N LYS A 75 9.35 11.55 -17.28
CA LYS A 75 10.43 11.92 -18.21
C LYS A 75 10.11 11.60 -19.66
N GLY A 76 8.99 10.93 -19.96
CA GLY A 76 8.63 10.49 -21.31
C GLY A 76 9.52 9.36 -21.84
N LEU A 77 10.07 8.51 -20.96
CA LEU A 77 10.99 7.43 -21.30
C LEU A 77 10.29 6.06 -21.48
N ILE A 78 9.01 5.96 -21.16
CA ILE A 78 8.27 4.72 -21.39
C ILE A 78 7.90 4.64 -22.89
N PRO A 79 8.33 3.59 -23.60
CA PRO A 79 8.05 3.44 -25.02
C PRO A 79 6.55 3.51 -25.35
N GLY A 80 6.19 4.41 -26.27
CA GLY A 80 4.81 4.60 -26.70
C GLY A 80 3.90 5.40 -25.76
N LEU A 81 4.36 5.75 -24.57
CA LEU A 81 3.61 6.55 -23.62
C LEU A 81 4.03 8.03 -23.69
N THR A 82 3.09 8.89 -24.10
CA THR A 82 3.31 10.34 -24.03
C THR A 82 2.98 10.89 -22.64
N LYS A 83 3.53 12.06 -22.30
CA LYS A 83 3.18 12.73 -21.02
C LYS A 83 1.70 13.09 -20.96
N GLU A 84 1.12 13.53 -22.06
CA GLU A 84 -0.28 13.88 -22.18
C GLU A 84 -1.18 12.66 -21.93
N ARG A 85 -0.80 11.50 -22.46
CA ARG A 85 -1.51 10.24 -22.23
C ARG A 85 -1.40 9.80 -20.78
N PHE A 86 -0.21 9.92 -20.17
CA PHE A 86 0.03 9.53 -18.78
C PHE A 86 -0.78 10.36 -17.78
N LEU A 87 -0.91 11.65 -18.02
CA LEU A 87 -1.66 12.59 -17.16
C LEU A 87 -3.12 12.76 -17.57
N GLY A 88 -3.50 12.22 -18.71
CA GLY A 88 -4.81 12.41 -19.32
C GLY A 88 -5.86 11.37 -18.94
N LYS A 89 -7.00 11.47 -19.62
CA LYS A 89 -8.11 10.50 -19.54
C LYS A 89 -8.38 9.92 -20.93
N PRO A 90 -8.57 8.61 -21.04
CA PRO A 90 -8.41 7.61 -19.97
C PRO A 90 -6.95 7.49 -19.55
N GLY A 91 -6.71 7.25 -18.26
CA GLY A 91 -5.38 6.99 -17.71
C GLY A 91 -4.80 5.65 -18.15
N LEU A 92 -3.72 5.23 -17.50
CA LEU A 92 -3.17 3.89 -17.67
C LEU A 92 -4.03 2.86 -16.92
N VAL A 93 -3.91 1.61 -17.33
CA VAL A 93 -4.40 0.44 -16.58
C VAL A 93 -3.23 -0.25 -15.86
N ALA A 94 -2.00 0.04 -16.29
CA ALA A 94 -0.79 -0.57 -15.74
C ALA A 94 -0.58 -0.25 -14.26
N ASP A 95 -0.94 0.93 -13.80
CA ASP A 95 -0.89 1.34 -12.39
C ASP A 95 -1.82 0.48 -11.53
N GLU A 96 -3.05 0.27 -11.95
CA GLU A 96 -4.01 -0.61 -11.27
C GLU A 96 -3.53 -2.07 -11.26
N LEU A 97 -2.96 -2.57 -12.36
CA LEU A 97 -2.42 -3.92 -12.44
C LEU A 97 -1.25 -4.13 -11.47
N ILE A 98 -0.36 -3.15 -11.34
CA ILE A 98 0.72 -3.19 -10.36
C ILE A 98 0.13 -3.19 -8.93
N GLY A 99 -0.85 -2.34 -8.68
CA GLY A 99 -1.55 -2.30 -7.39
C GLY A 99 -2.22 -3.63 -7.05
N ILE A 100 -2.96 -4.21 -7.98
CA ILE A 100 -3.59 -5.53 -7.80
C ILE A 100 -2.53 -6.61 -7.50
N ALA A 101 -1.41 -6.61 -8.22
CA ALA A 101 -0.34 -7.57 -7.98
C ALA A 101 0.26 -7.45 -6.57
N ILE A 102 0.57 -6.24 -6.12
CA ILE A 102 1.11 -5.98 -4.77
C ILE A 102 0.10 -6.39 -3.69
N ALA A 103 -1.14 -5.93 -3.79
CA ALA A 103 -2.18 -6.22 -2.80
C ALA A 103 -2.49 -7.71 -2.71
N THR A 104 -2.55 -8.40 -3.85
CA THR A 104 -2.80 -9.84 -3.91
C THR A 104 -1.62 -10.63 -3.33
N TYR A 105 -0.41 -10.22 -3.60
CA TYR A 105 0.79 -10.84 -3.04
C TYR A 105 0.81 -10.73 -1.51
N ILE A 106 0.47 -9.57 -0.96
CA ILE A 106 0.49 -9.32 0.49
C ILE A 106 -0.69 -9.97 1.20
N GLY A 107 -1.91 -9.77 0.72
CA GLY A 107 -3.15 -10.11 1.42
C GLY A 107 -4.07 -11.08 0.68
N GLY A 108 -3.63 -11.68 -0.42
CA GLY A 108 -4.47 -12.54 -1.25
C GLY A 108 -5.65 -11.80 -1.85
N SER A 109 -6.74 -12.52 -2.12
CA SER A 109 -7.97 -11.93 -2.68
C SER A 109 -8.55 -10.83 -1.79
N ARG A 110 -8.43 -10.96 -0.47
CA ARG A 110 -8.89 -9.92 0.48
C ARG A 110 -8.09 -8.64 0.34
N GLY A 111 -6.78 -8.76 0.17
CA GLY A 111 -5.90 -7.62 -0.10
C GLY A 111 -6.30 -6.90 -1.39
N MET A 112 -6.61 -7.63 -2.43
CA MET A 112 -7.09 -7.08 -3.70
C MET A 112 -8.41 -6.31 -3.53
N PHE A 113 -9.39 -6.85 -2.82
CA PHE A 113 -10.65 -6.16 -2.56
C PHE A 113 -10.46 -4.90 -1.70
N GLU A 114 -9.60 -4.96 -0.69
CA GLU A 114 -9.24 -3.77 0.09
C GLU A 114 -8.55 -2.71 -0.78
N PHE A 115 -7.68 -3.11 -1.70
CA PHE A 115 -7.05 -2.18 -2.63
C PHE A 115 -8.07 -1.37 -3.43
N VAL A 116 -9.12 -1.98 -3.93
CA VAL A 116 -10.21 -1.26 -4.64
C VAL A 116 -10.83 -0.17 -3.76
N ARG A 117 -11.07 -0.45 -2.48
CA ARG A 117 -11.60 0.52 -1.52
C ARG A 117 -10.62 1.67 -1.27
N PHE A 118 -9.35 1.36 -1.04
CA PHE A 118 -8.31 2.36 -0.83
C PHE A 118 -8.05 3.22 -2.08
N ASP A 119 -8.10 2.60 -3.25
CA ASP A 119 -7.94 3.31 -4.52
C ASP A 119 -9.09 4.29 -4.78
N GLN A 120 -10.31 3.94 -4.45
CA GLN A 120 -11.46 4.84 -4.57
C GLN A 120 -11.43 5.98 -3.54
N ALA A 121 -11.10 5.69 -2.28
CA ALA A 121 -11.12 6.66 -1.19
C ALA A 121 -9.89 7.56 -1.14
N LYS A 122 -8.73 7.07 -1.61
CA LYS A 122 -7.44 7.78 -1.55
C LYS A 122 -7.12 8.33 -0.15
N PRO A 123 -7.14 7.51 0.93
CA PRO A 123 -6.93 8.02 2.28
C PRO A 123 -5.50 8.51 2.51
N GLY A 124 -5.36 9.49 3.39
CA GLY A 124 -4.07 9.96 3.89
C GLY A 124 -3.12 10.41 2.79
N ILE A 125 -1.92 9.85 2.79
CA ILE A 125 -0.86 10.22 1.85
C ILE A 125 -1.20 9.91 0.39
N LEU A 126 -2.12 8.99 0.13
CA LEU A 126 -2.48 8.59 -1.23
C LEU A 126 -3.01 9.76 -2.06
N LYS A 127 -3.65 10.76 -1.43
CA LYS A 127 -4.12 11.97 -2.11
C LYS A 127 -3.02 12.77 -2.79
N LYS A 128 -1.77 12.61 -2.35
CA LYS A 128 -0.62 13.43 -2.79
C LYS A 128 0.30 12.70 -3.76
N LEU A 129 0.12 11.39 -3.92
CA LEU A 129 1.01 10.57 -4.73
C LEU A 129 0.56 10.55 -6.20
N PRO A 130 1.51 10.57 -7.15
CA PRO A 130 1.21 10.44 -8.57
C PRO A 130 0.78 9.00 -8.94
N PRO A 131 0.20 8.78 -10.13
CA PRO A 131 -0.61 7.58 -10.43
C PRO A 131 0.01 6.22 -10.10
N LEU A 132 1.21 5.92 -10.58
CA LEU A 132 1.85 4.62 -10.37
C LEU A 132 2.26 4.40 -8.91
N THR A 133 2.83 5.42 -8.28
CA THR A 133 3.20 5.36 -6.86
C THR A 133 1.98 5.36 -5.96
N ASN A 134 0.91 6.06 -6.34
CA ASN A 134 -0.35 6.05 -5.62
C ASN A 134 -0.92 4.63 -5.51
N ASP A 135 -1.01 3.91 -6.61
CA ASP A 135 -1.58 2.57 -6.64
C ASP A 135 -0.67 1.55 -5.92
N ALA A 136 0.65 1.68 -6.07
CA ALA A 136 1.59 0.81 -5.37
C ALA A 136 1.51 0.99 -3.84
N ILE A 137 1.49 2.22 -3.36
CA ILE A 137 1.38 2.50 -1.91
C ILE A 137 -0.03 2.20 -1.40
N GLY A 138 -1.07 2.51 -2.17
CA GLY A 138 -2.44 2.12 -1.86
C GLY A 138 -2.58 0.61 -1.67
N ALA A 139 -1.97 -0.16 -2.55
CA ALA A 139 -1.95 -1.62 -2.49
C ALA A 139 -1.16 -2.16 -1.27
N LEU A 140 -0.03 -1.54 -0.94
CA LEU A 140 0.73 -1.85 0.27
C LEU A 140 -0.13 -1.65 1.52
N VAL A 141 -0.75 -0.49 1.66
CA VAL A 141 -1.58 -0.14 2.81
C VAL A 141 -2.81 -1.06 2.90
N ALA A 142 -3.46 -1.31 1.78
CA ALA A 142 -4.63 -2.18 1.69
C ALA A 142 -4.31 -3.65 2.04
N GLY A 143 -3.22 -4.18 1.50
CA GLY A 143 -2.76 -5.54 1.80
C GLY A 143 -2.42 -5.74 3.28
N VAL A 144 -1.69 -4.80 3.86
CA VAL A 144 -1.37 -4.79 5.30
C VAL A 144 -2.65 -4.69 6.15
N SER A 145 -3.56 -3.79 5.83
CA SER A 145 -4.84 -3.64 6.53
C SER A 145 -5.65 -4.93 6.48
N SER A 146 -5.76 -5.55 5.31
CA SER A 146 -6.44 -6.84 5.11
C SER A 146 -5.88 -7.94 6.02
N ASN A 147 -4.56 -8.04 6.12
CA ASN A 147 -3.89 -9.01 6.98
C ASN A 147 -4.20 -8.76 8.46
N VAL A 148 -4.15 -7.50 8.91
CA VAL A 148 -4.45 -7.13 10.31
C VAL A 148 -5.86 -7.57 10.69
N TYR A 149 -6.87 -7.24 9.90
CA TYR A 149 -8.25 -7.62 10.18
C TYR A 149 -8.47 -9.13 10.09
N THR A 150 -7.88 -9.80 9.13
CA THR A 150 -7.97 -11.27 8.99
C THR A 150 -7.37 -11.99 10.20
N GLN A 151 -6.20 -11.55 10.65
CA GLN A 151 -5.56 -12.12 11.83
C GLN A 151 -6.35 -11.84 13.11
N ALA A 152 -6.90 -10.63 13.25
CA ALA A 152 -7.70 -10.26 14.41
C ALA A 152 -8.97 -11.11 14.53
N ILE A 153 -9.70 -11.31 13.44
CA ILE A 153 -10.89 -12.16 13.38
C ILE A 153 -10.56 -13.60 13.74
N LYS A 154 -9.47 -14.16 13.21
CA LYS A 154 -9.00 -15.51 13.54
C LYS A 154 -8.66 -15.64 15.02
N LYS A 155 -7.94 -14.69 15.60
CA LYS A 155 -7.59 -14.68 17.03
C LYS A 155 -8.82 -14.54 17.94
N ALA A 156 -9.85 -13.86 17.49
CA ALA A 156 -11.12 -13.76 18.19
C ALA A 156 -11.99 -15.04 18.08
N GLY A 157 -11.50 -16.09 17.41
CA GLY A 157 -12.23 -17.37 17.27
C GLY A 157 -13.36 -17.34 16.25
N ILE A 158 -13.46 -16.30 15.46
CA ILE A 158 -14.46 -16.17 14.40
C ILE A 158 -13.91 -16.80 13.12
N LYS A 159 -14.65 -17.73 12.54
CA LYS A 159 -14.28 -18.28 11.23
C LYS A 159 -14.50 -17.20 10.17
N PRO A 160 -13.50 -16.91 9.35
CA PRO A 160 -13.62 -15.93 8.27
C PRO A 160 -14.50 -16.41 7.12
#